data_1afd26a57b6065c4a9ea5ede11676419
#
_entry.id   1afd26a57b6065c4a9ea5ede11676419
#
_cell.length_a   1.000
_cell.length_b   1.000
_cell.length_c   1.000
_cell.angle_alpha   90.00
_cell.angle_beta   90.00
_cell.angle_gamma   90.00
#
_symmetry.space_group_name_H-M   'P 1'
#
loop_
_entity.id
_entity.type
_entity.pdbx_description
1 polymer ?
#
loop_
_entity_poly.entity_id
_entity_poly.type
_entity_poly.pdbx_seq_one_letter_code
_entity_poly.pdbx_strand_id
1 'polypeptide(L)'
;MRIVDTHLHLVYKDRFTYPWLDGAPAINRQWTAEAYFAEAERLGIDAALHMEVDVAEADIVPETRFMLSVHPRVIGAIAACRPESSDFPAQLESLTALGGVKGLRRI
;
A
#
# COMPACT_ATOMS: atom_id res chain seq x y z
N MET A 1 23.85 0.29 -10.27
CA MET A 1 22.79 1.33 -10.11
C MET A 1 21.65 0.72 -9.30
N ARG A 2 21.15 1.46 -8.33
CA ARG A 2 20.01 1.02 -7.54
C ARG A 2 18.71 1.52 -8.17
N ILE A 3 17.75 0.63 -8.36
CA ILE A 3 16.43 0.97 -8.90
C ILE A 3 15.38 0.74 -7.81
N VAL A 4 14.59 1.78 -7.53
CA VAL A 4 13.49 1.72 -6.58
C VAL A 4 12.19 2.03 -7.32
N ASP A 5 11.25 1.08 -7.29
CA ASP A 5 9.89 1.30 -7.81
C ASP A 5 9.09 2.09 -6.77
N THR A 6 8.68 3.29 -7.12
CA THR A 6 7.98 4.18 -6.17
C THR A 6 6.46 4.11 -6.27
N HIS A 7 5.92 3.16 -7.04
CA HIS A 7 4.47 3.08 -7.25
C HIS A 7 4.01 1.62 -7.38
N LEU A 8 4.24 0.83 -6.33
CA LEU A 8 3.82 -0.57 -6.28
C LEU A 8 2.46 -0.70 -5.60
N HIS A 9 1.51 -1.34 -6.27
CA HIS A 9 0.23 -1.72 -5.67
C HIS A 9 0.22 -3.21 -5.33
N LEU A 10 -0.05 -3.53 -4.07
CA LEU A 10 -0.27 -4.89 -3.62
C LEU A 10 -1.70 -5.02 -3.10
N VAL A 11 -2.32 -6.18 -3.32
CA VAL A 11 -3.70 -6.44 -2.94
C VAL A 11 -3.78 -7.74 -2.15
N TYR A 12 -4.31 -7.66 -0.93
CA TYR A 12 -4.49 -8.80 -0.02
C TYR A 12 -5.97 -8.88 0.37
N LYS A 13 -6.76 -9.54 -0.47
CA LYS A 13 -8.21 -9.62 -0.32
C LYS A 13 -8.67 -10.38 0.92
N ASP A 14 -7.82 -11.25 1.44
CA ASP A 14 -8.08 -11.98 2.68
C ASP A 14 -7.89 -11.12 3.93
N ARG A 15 -7.34 -9.91 3.79
CA ARG A 15 -7.06 -9.01 4.91
C ARG A 15 -7.84 -7.71 4.87
N PHE A 16 -8.06 -7.15 3.67
CA PHE A 16 -8.62 -5.81 3.51
C PHE A 16 -9.75 -5.80 2.50
N THR A 17 -10.62 -4.80 2.61
CA THR A 17 -11.74 -4.59 1.71
C THR A 17 -11.38 -3.54 0.67
N TYR A 18 -11.58 -3.90 -0.60
CA TYR A 18 -11.31 -3.05 -1.77
C TYR A 18 -12.61 -2.85 -2.55
N PRO A 19 -13.48 -1.91 -2.14
CA PRO A 19 -14.82 -1.81 -2.74
C PRO A 19 -14.82 -1.59 -4.26
N TRP A 20 -13.83 -0.84 -4.77
CA TRP A 20 -13.75 -0.53 -6.20
C TRP A 20 -13.39 -1.74 -7.06
N LEU A 21 -12.79 -2.79 -6.49
CA LEU A 21 -12.41 -3.97 -7.26
C LEU A 21 -13.62 -4.75 -7.80
N ASP A 22 -14.78 -4.60 -7.20
CA ASP A 22 -16.01 -5.24 -7.69
C ASP A 22 -16.36 -4.75 -9.11
N GLY A 23 -15.97 -3.53 -9.44
CA GLY A 23 -16.13 -2.97 -10.78
C GLY A 23 -14.97 -3.25 -11.74
N ALA A 24 -13.97 -3.99 -11.31
CA ALA A 24 -12.76 -4.26 -12.08
C ALA A 24 -12.39 -5.76 -12.05
N PRO A 25 -13.26 -6.63 -12.59
CA PRO A 25 -13.09 -8.09 -12.43
C PRO A 25 -11.77 -8.64 -12.96
N ALA A 26 -11.18 -8.00 -13.97
CA ALA A 26 -9.92 -8.47 -14.55
C ALA A 26 -8.75 -8.41 -13.57
N ILE A 27 -8.79 -7.52 -12.58
CA ILE A 27 -7.73 -7.37 -11.59
C ILE A 27 -8.20 -7.65 -10.16
N ASN A 28 -9.43 -8.12 -9.99
CA ASN A 28 -9.99 -8.44 -8.68
C ASN A 28 -9.44 -9.77 -8.16
N ARG A 29 -8.19 -9.76 -7.72
CA ARG A 29 -7.50 -10.94 -7.18
C ARG A 29 -6.35 -10.49 -6.28
N GLN A 30 -5.70 -11.46 -5.65
CA GLN A 30 -4.48 -11.24 -4.86
C GLN A 30 -3.34 -10.78 -5.77
N TRP A 31 -2.59 -9.79 -5.29
CA TRP A 31 -1.35 -9.32 -5.90
C TRP A 31 -0.33 -9.22 -4.79
N THR A 32 0.45 -10.28 -4.58
CA THR A 32 1.32 -10.42 -3.41
C THR A 32 2.71 -9.84 -3.62
N ALA A 33 3.39 -9.50 -2.52
CA ALA A 33 4.76 -9.05 -2.55
C ALA A 33 5.69 -10.11 -3.14
N GLU A 34 5.48 -11.38 -2.79
CA GLU A 34 6.30 -12.49 -3.27
C GLU A 34 6.25 -12.59 -4.79
N ALA A 35 5.06 -12.51 -5.38
CA ALA A 35 4.90 -12.56 -6.83
C ALA A 35 5.56 -11.36 -7.52
N TYR A 36 5.39 -10.17 -6.94
CA TYR A 36 6.01 -8.96 -7.47
C TYR A 36 7.53 -9.05 -7.46
N PHE A 37 8.12 -9.40 -6.31
CA PHE A 37 9.58 -9.39 -6.19
C PHE A 37 10.25 -10.52 -6.96
N ALA A 38 9.55 -11.62 -7.24
CA ALA A 38 10.06 -12.63 -8.16
C ALA A 38 10.35 -12.05 -9.55
N GLU A 39 9.45 -11.19 -10.07
CA GLU A 39 9.65 -10.52 -11.34
C GLU A 39 10.61 -9.33 -11.22
N ALA A 40 10.50 -8.54 -10.17
CA ALA A 40 11.33 -7.37 -9.93
C ALA A 40 12.82 -7.75 -9.85
N GLU A 41 13.14 -8.86 -9.20
CA GLU A 41 14.52 -9.36 -9.10
C GLU A 41 15.10 -9.65 -10.47
N ARG A 42 14.33 -10.28 -11.35
CA ARG A 42 14.76 -10.57 -12.72
C ARG A 42 15.04 -9.31 -13.53
N LEU A 43 14.35 -8.21 -13.20
CA LEU A 43 14.48 -6.93 -13.91
C LEU A 43 15.47 -5.97 -13.25
N GLY A 44 16.12 -6.38 -12.16
CA GLY A 44 17.08 -5.54 -11.46
C GLY A 44 16.47 -4.45 -10.60
N ILE A 45 15.19 -4.58 -10.22
CA ILE A 45 14.53 -3.65 -9.30
C ILE A 45 14.85 -4.09 -7.87
N ASP A 46 15.46 -3.19 -7.09
CA ASP A 46 16.03 -3.52 -5.79
C ASP A 46 15.03 -3.41 -4.64
N ALA A 47 14.11 -2.45 -4.73
CA ALA A 47 13.19 -2.14 -3.66
C ALA A 47 11.96 -1.42 -4.20
N ALA A 48 10.93 -1.27 -3.37
CA ALA A 48 9.72 -0.57 -3.77
C ALA A 48 9.12 0.22 -2.61
N LEU A 49 8.36 1.26 -2.94
CA LEU A 49 7.41 1.90 -2.03
C LEU A 49 6.02 1.40 -2.38
N HIS A 50 5.28 0.95 -1.37
CA HIS A 50 3.89 0.59 -1.57
C HIS A 50 3.04 1.85 -1.75
N MET A 51 2.22 1.87 -2.79
CA MET A 51 1.23 2.92 -3.02
C MET A 51 -0.14 2.40 -2.62
N GLU A 52 -0.87 3.13 -1.78
CA GLU A 52 -2.19 2.77 -1.29
C GLU A 52 -3.14 2.34 -2.43
N VAL A 53 -4.12 1.51 -2.14
CA VAL A 53 -5.01 0.88 -3.13
C VAL A 53 -6.48 1.18 -2.85
N ASP A 54 -6.78 2.35 -2.33
CA ASP A 54 -8.13 2.83 -2.06
C ASP A 54 -8.99 1.79 -1.33
N VAL A 55 -8.46 1.29 -0.22
CA VAL A 55 -9.20 0.38 0.67
C VAL A 55 -10.34 1.11 1.37
N ALA A 56 -11.28 0.35 1.94
CA ALA A 56 -12.30 0.91 2.83
C ALA A 56 -11.65 1.76 3.93
N GLU A 57 -12.32 2.82 4.36
CA GLU A 57 -11.71 3.79 5.30
C GLU A 57 -11.18 3.12 6.57
N ALA A 58 -11.93 2.16 7.12
CA ALA A 58 -11.52 1.42 8.31
C ALA A 58 -10.22 0.62 8.13
N ASP A 59 -9.85 0.32 6.90
CA ASP A 59 -8.66 -0.47 6.58
C ASP A 59 -7.42 0.38 6.28
N ILE A 60 -7.52 1.71 6.27
CA ILE A 60 -6.42 2.59 5.87
C ILE A 60 -5.17 2.38 6.74
N VAL A 61 -5.31 2.51 8.05
CA VAL A 61 -4.17 2.32 8.96
C VAL A 61 -3.72 0.86 9.00
N PRO A 62 -4.64 -0.13 9.08
CA PRO A 62 -4.23 -1.54 9.00
C PRO A 62 -3.50 -1.90 7.71
N GLU A 63 -3.95 -1.42 6.56
CA GLU A 63 -3.27 -1.67 5.29
C GLU A 63 -1.84 -1.12 5.32
N THR A 64 -1.70 0.13 5.70
CA THR A 64 -0.39 0.79 5.74
C THR A 64 0.56 0.05 6.67
N ARG A 65 0.10 -0.30 7.87
CA ARG A 65 0.89 -1.07 8.83
C ARG A 65 1.36 -2.40 8.24
N PHE A 66 0.45 -3.13 7.61
CA PHE A 66 0.76 -4.42 7.01
C PHE A 66 1.79 -4.29 5.89
N MET A 67 1.61 -3.32 5.00
CA MET A 67 2.50 -3.14 3.85
C MET A 67 3.90 -2.71 4.24
N LEU A 68 4.06 -1.98 5.34
CA LEU A 68 5.37 -1.57 5.84
C LEU A 68 6.24 -2.75 6.28
N SER A 69 5.66 -3.92 6.53
CA SER A 69 6.39 -5.11 6.97
C SER A 69 6.11 -6.36 6.12
N VAL A 70 5.45 -6.19 4.98
CA VAL A 70 5.03 -7.33 4.15
C VAL A 70 6.21 -8.05 3.50
N HIS A 71 7.28 -7.33 3.21
CA HIS A 71 8.46 -7.87 2.55
C HIS A 71 9.67 -6.96 2.83
N PRO A 72 10.90 -7.51 3.03
CA PRO A 72 12.08 -6.69 3.33
C PRO A 72 12.41 -5.62 2.30
N ARG A 73 12.01 -5.83 1.04
CA ARG A 73 12.26 -4.87 -0.04
C ARG A 73 11.17 -3.83 -0.22
N VAL A 74 10.09 -3.87 0.53
CA VAL A 74 9.14 -2.76 0.63
C VAL A 74 9.71 -1.82 1.71
N ILE A 75 10.27 -0.70 1.26
CA ILE A 75 11.07 0.18 2.12
C ILE A 75 10.30 1.40 2.62
N GLY A 76 9.02 1.49 2.31
CA GLY A 76 8.15 2.57 2.77
C GLY A 76 6.79 2.49 2.11
N ALA A 77 5.90 3.39 2.50
CA ALA A 77 4.54 3.43 1.97
C ALA A 77 4.06 4.85 1.73
N ILE A 78 3.25 5.01 0.68
CA ILE A 78 2.39 6.15 0.47
C ILE A 78 1.01 5.70 0.93
N ALA A 79 0.52 6.26 2.03
CA ALA A 79 -0.69 5.79 2.68
C ALA A 79 -1.94 6.46 2.10
N ALA A 80 -3.06 5.74 2.14
CA ALA A 80 -4.36 6.35 1.89
C ALA A 80 -4.71 7.32 3.01
N CYS A 81 -5.57 8.28 2.73
CA CYS A 81 -6.04 9.24 3.72
C CYS A 81 -7.43 9.76 3.33
N ARG A 82 -8.11 10.36 4.30
CA ARG A 82 -9.41 11.03 4.10
C ARG A 82 -9.35 12.44 4.69
N PRO A 83 -8.70 13.40 3.99
CA PRO A 83 -8.53 14.77 4.52
C PRO A 83 -9.87 15.47 4.78
N GLU A 84 -10.90 15.05 4.07
CA GLU A 84 -12.26 15.59 4.22
C GLU A 84 -12.98 15.10 5.49
N SER A 85 -12.45 14.06 6.14
CA SER A 85 -13.07 13.50 7.34
C SER A 85 -12.70 14.31 8.57
N SER A 86 -13.67 14.45 9.50
CA SER A 86 -13.42 15.08 10.80
C SER A 86 -12.40 14.32 11.63
N ASP A 87 -12.21 13.02 11.34
CA ASP A 87 -11.24 12.16 12.01
C ASP A 87 -9.84 12.23 11.42
N PHE A 88 -9.62 13.04 10.38
CA PHE A 88 -8.34 13.09 9.69
C PHE A 88 -7.15 13.39 10.61
N PRO A 89 -7.24 14.33 11.56
CA PRO A 89 -6.11 14.58 12.47
C PRO A 89 -5.67 13.32 13.24
N ALA A 90 -6.63 12.53 13.73
CA ALA A 90 -6.34 11.28 14.43
C ALA A 90 -5.78 10.22 13.48
N GLN A 91 -6.31 10.14 12.26
CA GLN A 91 -5.80 9.23 11.24
C GLN A 91 -4.35 9.57 10.89
N LEU A 92 -4.05 10.85 10.67
CA LEU A 92 -2.71 11.32 10.36
C LEU A 92 -1.73 10.99 11.49
N GLU A 93 -2.13 11.20 12.75
CA GLU A 93 -1.32 10.85 13.90
C GLU A 93 -1.01 9.35 13.93
N SER A 94 -2.01 8.50 13.68
CA SER A 94 -1.83 7.05 13.65
C SER A 94 -0.88 6.63 12.53
N LEU A 95 -0.98 7.24 11.34
CA LEU A 95 -0.13 6.93 10.21
C LEU A 95 1.32 7.36 10.46
N THR A 96 1.53 8.57 10.99
CA THR A 96 2.88 9.05 11.27
C THR A 96 3.57 8.26 12.36
N ALA A 97 2.80 7.72 13.31
CA ALA A 97 3.35 6.89 14.39
C ALA A 97 3.92 5.55 13.90
N LEU A 98 3.52 5.08 12.71
CA LEU A 98 3.99 3.79 12.19
C LEU A 98 5.47 3.83 11.80
N GLY A 99 6.00 4.98 11.40
CA GLY A 99 7.31 5.06 10.78
C GLY A 99 7.31 4.47 9.36
N GLY A 100 8.05 5.08 8.44
CA GLY A 100 8.13 4.57 7.06
C GLY A 100 7.05 5.07 6.11
N VAL A 101 6.08 5.85 6.57
CA VAL A 101 5.12 6.52 5.71
C VAL A 101 5.81 7.72 5.06
N LYS A 102 5.91 7.72 3.74
CA LYS A 102 6.65 8.72 2.97
C LYS A 102 5.74 9.80 2.37
N GLY A 103 4.46 9.56 2.34
CA GLY A 103 3.47 10.50 1.80
C GLY A 103 2.07 9.96 1.94
N LEU A 104 1.12 10.76 1.49
CA LEU A 104 -0.30 10.43 1.53
C LEU A 104 -0.92 10.62 0.14
N ARG A 105 -1.91 9.80 -0.17
CA ARG A 105 -2.69 9.94 -1.40
C ARG A 105 -4.18 9.83 -1.09
N ARG A 106 -4.96 10.74 -1.69
CA ARG A 106 -6.42 10.69 -1.68
C ARG A 106 -6.90 10.57 -3.11
N ILE A 107 -7.55 9.48 -3.43
CA ILE A 107 -8.17 9.27 -4.74
C ILE A 107 -9.59 9.77 -4.76
#